data_33b7b435c2015648aafead976c1aaeb2
#
_entry.id   33b7b435c2015648aafead976c1aaeb2
#
_cell.length_a   1.000
_cell.length_b   1.000
_cell.length_c   1.000
_cell.angle_alpha   90.00
_cell.angle_beta   90.00
_cell.angle_gamma   90.00
#
_symmetry.space_group_name_H-M   'P 1'
#
loop_
_entity.id
_entity.type
_entity.pdbx_description
1 polymer ?
#
loop_
_entity_poly.entity_id
_entity_poly.type
_entity_poly.pdbx_seq_one_letter_code
_entity_poly.pdbx_strand_id
1 'polypeptide(L)'
;MQIFEVNINELGVSQLYLNQRKLEAVREKTMAEDFAGFEPLPVYDFGDGRKVLTDGHSRAFVAQQKGQKTIKVYWDNDPNTTGKLPQKLYRMNLEWCEKAGVKTVTDLQSRVLQAPNYECFWLERCRRGYNLITTRNKGALDKARELAPDMTLYGTERNLQTFYFEDDKGKLFKHYDGELRQERGDNF
;
A
#
# COMPACT_ATOMS: atom_id res chain seq x y z
N MET A 1 -2.50 20.41 -16.15
CA MET A 1 -2.29 19.80 -14.80
C MET A 1 -2.02 20.92 -13.82
N GLN A 2 -2.83 21.09 -12.79
CA GLN A 2 -2.65 22.09 -11.76
C GLN A 2 -1.72 21.53 -10.68
N ILE A 3 -0.57 22.18 -10.47
CA ILE A 3 0.42 21.85 -9.44
C ILE A 3 0.20 22.77 -8.24
N PHE A 4 0.25 22.20 -7.03
CA PHE A 4 0.15 22.95 -5.78
C PHE A 4 1.07 22.34 -4.70
N GLU A 5 1.35 23.09 -3.65
CA GLU A 5 2.18 22.62 -2.54
C GLU A 5 1.31 22.11 -1.39
N VAL A 6 1.82 21.08 -0.73
CA VAL A 6 1.21 20.51 0.49
C VAL A 6 2.28 20.27 1.55
N ASN A 7 1.87 20.31 2.81
CA ASN A 7 2.72 19.89 3.92
C ASN A 7 2.97 18.38 3.83
N ILE A 8 4.23 17.96 3.81
CA ILE A 8 4.60 16.54 3.66
C ILE A 8 4.01 15.69 4.80
N ASN A 9 3.93 16.22 6.02
CA ASN A 9 3.40 15.49 7.17
C ASN A 9 1.89 15.26 7.11
N GLU A 10 1.18 15.96 6.23
CA GLU A 10 -0.26 15.80 6.01
C GLU A 10 -0.57 14.87 4.82
N LEU A 11 0.45 14.46 4.07
CA LEU A 11 0.26 13.53 2.95
C LEU A 11 -0.10 12.14 3.45
N GLY A 12 -1.26 11.67 3.05
CA GLY A 12 -1.69 10.30 3.23
C GLY A 12 -0.87 9.33 2.37
N VAL A 13 -0.81 8.08 2.79
CA VAL A 13 -0.09 7.03 2.07
C VAL A 13 -1.02 5.87 1.73
N SER A 14 -0.80 5.27 0.56
CA SER A 14 -1.50 4.07 0.09
C SER A 14 -0.57 2.86 0.00
N GLN A 15 0.58 2.94 0.64
CA GLN A 15 1.62 1.92 0.64
C GLN A 15 2.11 1.69 2.06
N LEU A 16 2.01 0.44 2.54
CA LEU A 16 2.34 0.06 3.90
C LEU A 16 3.85 -0.04 4.15
N TYR A 17 4.64 -0.38 3.14
CA TYR A 17 6.08 -0.56 3.24
C TYR A 17 6.82 0.17 2.12
N LEU A 18 8.05 0.61 2.41
CA LEU A 18 8.98 1.16 1.45
C LEU A 18 10.07 0.15 1.12
N ASN A 19 10.47 0.11 -0.14
CA ASN A 19 11.59 -0.70 -0.60
C ASN A 19 12.90 0.06 -0.34
N GLN A 20 13.80 -0.52 0.46
CA GLN A 20 15.08 0.08 0.81
C GLN A 20 15.91 0.46 -0.43
N ARG A 21 15.97 -0.43 -1.43
CA ARG A 21 16.74 -0.17 -2.67
C ARG A 21 16.20 1.03 -3.45
N LYS A 22 14.85 1.19 -3.49
CA LYS A 22 14.24 2.38 -4.11
C LYS A 22 14.55 3.64 -3.32
N LEU A 23 14.59 3.57 -1.99
CA LEU A 23 14.95 4.70 -1.14
C LEU A 23 16.41 5.12 -1.36
N GLU A 24 17.33 4.17 -1.45
CA GLU A 24 18.74 4.44 -1.73
C GLU A 24 18.90 5.14 -3.08
N ALA A 25 18.27 4.65 -4.13
CA ALA A 25 18.30 5.30 -5.45
C ALA A 25 17.73 6.73 -5.43
N VAL A 26 16.66 6.98 -4.66
CA VAL A 26 16.12 8.34 -4.48
C VAL A 26 17.11 9.23 -3.71
N ARG A 27 17.75 8.71 -2.66
CA ARG A 27 18.75 9.45 -1.88
C ARG A 27 19.96 9.84 -2.74
N GLU A 28 20.47 8.90 -3.53
CA GLU A 28 21.59 9.15 -4.46
C GLU A 28 21.24 10.27 -5.46
N LYS A 29 20.06 10.18 -6.07
CA LYS A 29 19.58 11.22 -6.99
C LYS A 29 19.46 12.58 -6.30
N THR A 30 19.00 12.63 -5.05
CA THR A 30 18.87 13.88 -4.29
C THR A 30 20.17 14.41 -3.69
N MET A 31 21.25 13.64 -3.72
CA MET A 31 22.58 14.14 -3.39
C MET A 31 23.20 14.92 -4.57
N ALA A 32 22.85 14.52 -5.80
CA ALA A 32 23.35 15.16 -7.01
C ALA A 32 22.50 16.35 -7.46
N GLU A 33 21.21 16.33 -7.17
CA GLU A 33 20.23 17.35 -7.58
C GLU A 33 19.42 17.80 -6.36
N ASP A 34 19.12 19.09 -6.25
CA ASP A 34 18.20 19.60 -5.22
C ASP A 34 16.76 19.10 -5.47
N PHE A 35 15.92 19.01 -4.41
CA PHE A 35 14.50 18.65 -4.51
C PHE A 35 13.68 19.49 -5.49
N ALA A 36 14.18 20.68 -5.85
CA ALA A 36 13.58 21.55 -6.86
C ALA A 36 13.41 20.86 -8.23
N GLY A 37 14.24 19.85 -8.54
CA GLY A 37 14.18 19.05 -9.77
C GLY A 37 13.23 17.87 -9.73
N PHE A 38 12.61 17.57 -8.59
CA PHE A 38 11.64 16.46 -8.53
C PHE A 38 10.32 16.83 -9.19
N GLU A 39 9.84 15.92 -10.03
CA GLU A 39 8.50 16.01 -10.57
C GLU A 39 7.45 16.01 -9.44
N PRO A 40 6.40 16.82 -9.58
CA PRO A 40 5.29 16.83 -8.63
C PRO A 40 4.71 15.41 -8.43
N LEU A 41 4.28 15.10 -7.22
CA LEU A 41 3.77 13.78 -6.88
C LEU A 41 2.25 13.69 -7.11
N PRO A 42 1.76 12.56 -7.64
CA PRO A 42 0.32 12.35 -7.79
C PRO A 42 -0.34 12.09 -6.45
N VAL A 43 -1.47 12.76 -6.21
CA VAL A 43 -2.34 12.53 -5.05
C VAL A 43 -3.78 12.34 -5.49
N TYR A 44 -4.53 11.57 -4.71
CA TYR A 44 -5.95 11.35 -4.94
C TYR A 44 -6.75 11.42 -3.63
N ASP A 45 -7.99 11.92 -3.70
CA ASP A 45 -8.95 11.87 -2.59
C ASP A 45 -9.84 10.64 -2.74
N PHE A 46 -9.70 9.69 -1.83
CA PHE A 46 -10.50 8.46 -1.80
C PHE A 46 -11.87 8.65 -1.12
N GLY A 47 -12.27 9.90 -0.85
CA GLY A 47 -13.60 10.27 -0.34
C GLY A 47 -13.63 10.70 1.12
N ASP A 48 -12.48 10.94 1.73
CA ASP A 48 -12.33 11.42 3.12
C ASP A 48 -11.67 12.80 3.22
N GLY A 49 -11.41 13.46 2.09
CA GLY A 49 -10.78 14.79 2.00
C GLY A 49 -9.26 14.78 2.15
N ARG A 50 -8.63 13.63 2.40
CA ARG A 50 -7.17 13.52 2.50
C ARG A 50 -6.52 13.51 1.11
N LYS A 51 -5.35 14.12 1.02
CA LYS A 51 -4.47 14.02 -0.15
C LYS A 51 -3.58 12.80 0.01
N VAL A 52 -3.97 11.69 -0.60
CA VAL A 52 -3.26 10.40 -0.50
C VAL A 52 -2.36 10.22 -1.72
N LEU A 53 -1.07 9.92 -1.48
CA LEU A 53 -0.14 9.58 -2.54
C LEU A 53 -0.58 8.32 -3.28
N THR A 54 -0.67 8.39 -4.60
CA THR A 54 -0.88 7.23 -5.48
C THR A 54 0.44 6.69 -6.03
N ASP A 55 1.48 7.54 -6.09
CA ASP A 55 2.86 7.17 -6.36
C ASP A 55 3.82 8.14 -5.64
N GLY A 56 5.12 7.82 -5.67
CA GLY A 56 6.17 8.68 -5.14
C GLY A 56 6.37 8.63 -3.63
N HIS A 57 5.86 7.62 -2.92
CA HIS A 57 6.04 7.43 -1.47
C HIS A 57 7.50 7.51 -1.04
N SER A 58 8.43 6.88 -1.78
CA SER A 58 9.86 6.96 -1.49
C SER A 58 10.42 8.38 -1.66
N ARG A 59 9.94 9.12 -2.66
CA ARG A 59 10.35 10.53 -2.88
C ARG A 59 9.87 11.44 -1.76
N ALA A 60 8.59 11.33 -1.39
CA ALA A 60 8.02 12.08 -0.27
C ALA A 60 8.74 11.76 1.05
N PHE A 61 9.01 10.50 1.33
CA PHE A 61 9.70 10.07 2.54
C PHE A 61 11.14 10.61 2.61
N VAL A 62 11.92 10.52 1.51
CA VAL A 62 13.29 11.07 1.48
C VAL A 62 13.27 12.60 1.61
N ALA A 63 12.31 13.29 0.98
CA ALA A 63 12.15 14.73 1.13
C ALA A 63 11.90 15.12 2.59
N GLN A 64 11.01 14.40 3.28
CA GLN A 64 10.74 14.60 4.70
C GLN A 64 11.98 14.36 5.56
N GLN A 65 12.71 13.26 5.34
CA GLN A 65 13.95 12.95 6.07
C GLN A 65 15.03 14.03 5.92
N LYS A 66 15.04 14.73 4.79
CA LYS A 66 15.94 15.86 4.54
C LYS A 66 15.39 17.23 5.03
N GLY A 67 14.30 17.23 5.79
CA GLY A 67 13.75 18.42 6.43
C GLY A 67 12.89 19.31 5.52
N GLN A 68 12.50 18.82 4.33
CA GLN A 68 11.53 19.54 3.50
C GLN A 68 10.18 19.60 4.21
N LYS A 69 9.58 20.77 4.30
CA LYS A 69 8.27 20.98 4.94
C LYS A 69 7.13 20.79 3.96
N THR A 70 7.34 21.22 2.71
CA THR A 70 6.34 21.14 1.64
C THR A 70 6.87 20.36 0.46
N ILE A 71 5.97 19.83 -0.35
CA ILE A 71 6.28 19.16 -1.61
C ILE A 71 5.20 19.49 -2.65
N LYS A 72 5.63 19.58 -3.92
CA LYS A 72 4.72 19.81 -5.03
C LYS A 72 3.95 18.55 -5.37
N VAL A 73 2.64 18.69 -5.52
CA VAL A 73 1.73 17.62 -5.89
C VAL A 73 0.77 18.06 -6.98
N TYR A 74 0.08 17.10 -7.58
CA TYR A 74 -1.04 17.33 -8.48
C TYR A 74 -2.13 16.30 -8.26
N TRP A 75 -3.37 16.63 -8.60
CA TRP A 75 -4.46 15.67 -8.58
C TRP A 75 -4.27 14.61 -9.66
N ASP A 76 -4.15 13.35 -9.24
CA ASP A 76 -4.04 12.21 -10.13
C ASP A 76 -5.40 11.98 -10.83
N ASN A 77 -5.37 11.95 -12.15
CA ASN A 77 -6.53 11.68 -13.00
C ASN A 77 -6.26 10.56 -14.00
N ASP A 78 -5.17 9.80 -13.84
CA ASP A 78 -4.87 8.65 -14.68
C ASP A 78 -5.91 7.55 -14.47
N PRO A 79 -6.61 7.08 -15.51
CA PRO A 79 -7.56 5.97 -15.40
C PRO A 79 -6.96 4.68 -14.84
N ASN A 80 -5.64 4.47 -15.00
CA ASN A 80 -4.93 3.32 -14.43
C ASN A 80 -4.80 3.41 -12.90
N THR A 81 -5.00 4.57 -12.32
CA THR A 81 -4.99 4.83 -10.88
C THR A 81 -6.41 5.09 -10.35
N THR A 82 -7.16 5.95 -11.05
CA THR A 82 -8.45 6.45 -10.60
C THR A 82 -9.65 5.68 -11.14
N GLY A 83 -9.44 4.70 -12.02
CA GLY A 83 -10.50 3.83 -12.55
C GLY A 83 -11.13 2.94 -11.46
N LYS A 84 -12.32 2.42 -11.73
CA LYS A 84 -13.11 1.64 -10.75
C LYS A 84 -12.35 0.45 -10.12
N LEU A 85 -11.54 -0.26 -10.89
CA LEU A 85 -10.80 -1.41 -10.39
C LEU A 85 -9.56 -1.01 -9.60
N PRO A 86 -8.66 -0.13 -10.08
CA PRO A 86 -7.57 0.42 -9.28
C PRO A 86 -8.03 1.04 -7.96
N GLN A 87 -9.11 1.82 -7.95
CA GLN A 87 -9.66 2.39 -6.71
C GLN A 87 -10.01 1.33 -5.66
N LYS A 88 -10.52 0.17 -6.05
CA LYS A 88 -10.80 -0.92 -5.09
C LYS A 88 -9.52 -1.43 -4.43
N LEU A 89 -8.43 -1.56 -5.21
CA LEU A 89 -7.14 -1.97 -4.66
C LEU A 89 -6.56 -0.90 -3.74
N TYR A 90 -6.62 0.37 -4.12
CA TYR A 90 -6.16 1.47 -3.26
C TYR A 90 -6.94 1.54 -1.95
N ARG A 91 -8.27 1.38 -1.96
CA ARG A 91 -9.07 1.35 -0.73
C ARG A 91 -8.66 0.19 0.18
N MET A 92 -8.42 -0.99 -0.38
CA MET A 92 -7.89 -2.14 0.37
C MET A 92 -6.51 -1.84 0.96
N ASN A 93 -5.61 -1.21 0.19
CA ASN A 93 -4.30 -0.78 0.68
C ASN A 93 -4.41 0.24 1.82
N LEU A 94 -5.33 1.19 1.72
CA LEU A 94 -5.61 2.17 2.77
C LEU A 94 -6.12 1.49 4.05
N GLU A 95 -7.02 0.52 3.94
CA GLU A 95 -7.49 -0.27 5.09
C GLU A 95 -6.32 -1.01 5.77
N TRP A 96 -5.39 -1.58 5.01
CA TRP A 96 -4.19 -2.21 5.58
C TRP A 96 -3.29 -1.19 6.26
N CYS A 97 -3.09 -0.02 5.66
CA CYS A 97 -2.32 1.06 6.25
C CYS A 97 -2.96 1.54 7.56
N GLU A 98 -4.27 1.75 7.60
CA GLU A 98 -5.00 2.19 8.79
C GLU A 98 -4.93 1.17 9.92
N LYS A 99 -5.15 -0.11 9.66
CA LYS A 99 -5.01 -1.19 10.65
C LYS A 99 -3.59 -1.26 11.23
N ALA A 100 -2.58 -0.98 10.42
CA ALA A 100 -1.17 -0.95 10.85
C ALA A 100 -0.74 0.37 11.49
N GLY A 101 -1.65 1.36 11.62
CA GLY A 101 -1.33 2.69 12.15
C GLY A 101 -0.50 3.57 11.23
N VAL A 102 -0.44 3.24 9.94
CA VAL A 102 0.35 3.96 8.92
C VAL A 102 -0.58 4.87 8.12
N LYS A 103 -0.66 6.14 8.46
CA LYS A 103 -1.60 7.10 7.88
C LYS A 103 -0.93 8.15 6.99
N THR A 104 0.28 8.54 7.34
CA THR A 104 1.04 9.61 6.68
C THR A 104 2.45 9.17 6.31
N VAL A 105 3.14 10.02 5.56
CA VAL A 105 4.55 9.79 5.19
C VAL A 105 5.43 9.59 6.42
N THR A 106 5.13 10.25 7.54
CA THR A 106 5.90 10.14 8.79
C THR A 106 5.89 8.71 9.36
N ASP A 107 4.76 8.01 9.22
CA ASP A 107 4.58 6.67 9.79
C ASP A 107 5.39 5.60 9.03
N LEU A 108 5.91 5.93 7.85
CA LEU A 108 6.71 5.02 7.03
C LEU A 108 8.13 4.80 7.56
N GLN A 109 8.58 5.53 8.59
CA GLN A 109 9.95 5.44 9.11
C GLN A 109 10.32 4.04 9.59
N SER A 110 9.40 3.34 10.25
CA SER A 110 9.58 1.95 10.71
C SER A 110 9.15 0.90 9.67
N ARG A 111 8.85 1.31 8.44
CA ARG A 111 8.26 0.48 7.41
C ARG A 111 9.15 0.27 6.18
N VAL A 112 10.46 0.40 6.36
CA VAL A 112 11.43 0.20 5.28
C VAL A 112 11.90 -1.25 5.28
N LEU A 113 11.73 -1.93 4.14
CA LEU A 113 12.07 -3.34 3.98
C LEU A 113 13.14 -3.54 2.91
N GLN A 114 14.03 -4.51 3.13
CA GLN A 114 14.92 -5.05 2.09
C GLN A 114 14.10 -5.78 1.00
N ALA A 115 14.66 -5.89 -0.20
CA ALA A 115 13.96 -6.40 -1.37
C ALA A 115 13.21 -7.73 -1.16
N PRO A 116 13.78 -8.80 -0.58
CA PRO A 116 13.05 -10.05 -0.39
C PRO A 116 11.82 -9.91 0.51
N ASN A 117 11.96 -9.15 1.61
CA ASN A 117 10.85 -8.90 2.54
C ASN A 117 9.79 -7.98 1.92
N TYR A 118 10.21 -6.95 1.18
CA TYR A 118 9.29 -6.07 0.47
C TYR A 118 8.46 -6.84 -0.58
N GLU A 119 9.08 -7.75 -1.31
CA GLU A 119 8.36 -8.61 -2.25
C GLU A 119 7.33 -9.49 -1.54
N CYS A 120 7.75 -10.16 -0.46
CA CYS A 120 6.90 -11.07 0.29
C CYS A 120 5.74 -10.34 1.00
N PHE A 121 6.04 -9.28 1.76
CA PHE A 121 5.05 -8.64 2.64
C PHE A 121 4.20 -7.58 1.94
N TRP A 122 4.70 -7.00 0.84
CA TRP A 122 3.95 -5.96 0.13
C TRP A 122 3.47 -6.39 -1.25
N LEU A 123 4.38 -6.76 -2.17
CA LEU A 123 3.99 -7.05 -3.54
C LEU A 123 3.09 -8.28 -3.64
N GLU A 124 3.41 -9.35 -2.90
CA GLU A 124 2.56 -10.54 -2.84
C GLU A 124 1.20 -10.24 -2.21
N ARG A 125 1.15 -9.44 -1.15
CA ARG A 125 -0.11 -9.00 -0.55
C ARG A 125 -0.98 -8.24 -1.54
N CYS A 126 -0.41 -7.28 -2.27
CA CYS A 126 -1.10 -6.55 -3.33
C CYS A 126 -1.58 -7.49 -4.45
N ARG A 127 -0.77 -8.45 -4.88
CA ARG A 127 -1.13 -9.44 -5.89
C ARG A 127 -2.31 -10.31 -5.45
N ARG A 128 -2.29 -10.80 -4.22
CA ARG A 128 -3.36 -11.61 -3.62
C ARG A 128 -4.67 -10.81 -3.51
N GLY A 129 -4.58 -9.55 -3.07
CA GLY A 129 -5.71 -8.63 -3.03
C GLY A 129 -6.28 -8.34 -4.42
N TYR A 130 -5.42 -8.12 -5.41
CA TYR A 130 -5.85 -7.94 -6.80
C TYR A 130 -6.60 -9.19 -7.32
N ASN A 131 -6.12 -10.39 -7.06
CA ASN A 131 -6.82 -11.62 -7.43
C ASN A 131 -8.20 -11.70 -6.78
N LEU A 132 -8.31 -11.31 -5.50
CA LEU A 132 -9.58 -11.29 -4.76
C LEU A 132 -10.60 -10.35 -5.41
N ILE A 133 -10.21 -9.11 -5.73
CA ILE A 133 -11.13 -8.11 -6.29
C ILE A 133 -11.47 -8.35 -7.77
N THR A 134 -10.68 -9.14 -8.48
CA THR A 134 -10.89 -9.42 -9.92
C THR A 134 -11.58 -10.75 -10.19
N THR A 135 -11.65 -11.66 -9.21
CA THR A 135 -12.33 -12.94 -9.41
C THR A 135 -13.82 -12.77 -9.65
N ARG A 136 -14.35 -13.54 -10.60
CA ARG A 136 -15.78 -13.58 -10.92
C ARG A 136 -16.52 -14.67 -10.16
N ASN A 137 -15.81 -15.60 -9.53
CA ASN A 137 -16.40 -16.71 -8.78
C ASN A 137 -16.81 -16.27 -7.37
N LYS A 138 -17.95 -15.60 -7.26
CA LYS A 138 -18.49 -15.11 -5.98
C LYS A 138 -18.78 -16.26 -5.02
N GLY A 139 -19.33 -17.38 -5.50
CA GLY A 139 -19.64 -18.54 -4.65
C GLY A 139 -18.40 -19.15 -3.98
N ALA A 140 -17.24 -19.14 -4.64
CA ALA A 140 -15.99 -19.57 -4.02
C ALA A 140 -15.55 -18.60 -2.91
N LEU A 141 -15.76 -17.30 -3.10
CA LEU A 141 -15.43 -16.30 -2.07
C LEU A 141 -16.36 -16.38 -0.86
N ASP A 142 -17.65 -16.66 -1.08
CA ASP A 142 -18.61 -16.79 0.01
C ASP A 142 -18.27 -18.02 0.87
N LYS A 143 -17.99 -19.15 0.24
CA LYS A 143 -17.47 -20.35 0.94
C LYS A 143 -16.15 -20.08 1.66
N ALA A 144 -15.24 -19.31 1.04
CA ALA A 144 -13.98 -18.95 1.70
C ALA A 144 -14.20 -18.14 2.99
N ARG A 145 -15.14 -17.21 3.01
CA ARG A 145 -15.47 -16.43 4.21
C ARG A 145 -15.99 -17.31 5.37
N GLU A 146 -16.66 -18.40 5.05
CA GLU A 146 -17.14 -19.38 6.05
C GLU A 146 -15.99 -20.14 6.71
N LEU A 147 -14.81 -20.24 6.08
CA LEU A 147 -13.63 -20.92 6.64
C LEU A 147 -13.01 -20.18 7.84
N ALA A 148 -13.17 -18.87 7.90
CA ALA A 148 -12.66 -18.03 8.98
C ALA A 148 -13.60 -16.81 9.18
N PRO A 149 -14.79 -17.03 9.79
CA PRO A 149 -15.85 -16.02 9.87
C PRO A 149 -15.45 -14.78 10.68
N ASP A 150 -14.53 -14.92 11.63
CA ASP A 150 -14.04 -13.84 12.50
C ASP A 150 -12.84 -13.08 11.89
N MET A 151 -12.46 -13.42 10.68
CA MET A 151 -11.30 -12.80 9.99
C MET A 151 -11.73 -12.12 8.69
N THR A 152 -10.94 -11.13 8.26
CA THR A 152 -11.12 -10.47 6.97
C THR A 152 -10.42 -11.27 5.87
N LEU A 153 -11.17 -11.73 4.87
CA LEU A 153 -10.60 -12.31 3.65
C LEU A 153 -9.95 -11.17 2.83
N TYR A 154 -8.62 -11.13 2.76
CA TYR A 154 -7.90 -10.06 2.06
C TYR A 154 -7.26 -10.47 0.74
N GLY A 155 -7.18 -11.76 0.44
CA GLY A 155 -6.53 -12.21 -0.78
C GLY A 155 -6.81 -13.67 -1.16
N THR A 156 -6.47 -14.01 -2.39
CA THR A 156 -6.55 -15.39 -2.90
C THR A 156 -5.51 -15.63 -4.00
N GLU A 157 -5.19 -16.91 -4.24
CA GLU A 157 -4.51 -17.30 -5.46
C GLU A 157 -5.51 -17.38 -6.63
N ARG A 158 -4.99 -17.26 -7.86
CA ARG A 158 -5.83 -17.26 -9.08
C ARG A 158 -6.66 -18.54 -9.26
N ASN A 159 -6.15 -19.67 -8.77
CA ASN A 159 -6.83 -20.97 -8.83
C ASN A 159 -7.92 -21.15 -7.79
N LEU A 160 -8.09 -20.21 -6.86
CA LEU A 160 -9.06 -20.25 -5.75
C LEU A 160 -8.92 -21.49 -4.83
N GLN A 161 -7.70 -22.03 -4.72
CA GLN A 161 -7.39 -23.13 -3.79
C GLN A 161 -6.75 -22.63 -2.49
N THR A 162 -6.29 -21.39 -2.50
CA THR A 162 -5.65 -20.76 -1.35
C THR A 162 -6.30 -19.42 -1.07
N PHE A 163 -6.65 -19.20 0.18
CA PHE A 163 -7.28 -17.99 0.67
C PHE A 163 -6.44 -17.40 1.81
N TYR A 164 -6.42 -16.08 1.89
CA TYR A 164 -5.61 -15.33 2.83
C TYR A 164 -6.48 -14.43 3.68
N PHE A 165 -6.30 -14.53 4.99
CA PHE A 165 -7.12 -13.85 6.00
C PHE A 165 -6.26 -12.98 6.89
N GLU A 166 -6.88 -11.97 7.48
CA GLU A 166 -6.29 -11.08 8.45
C GLU A 166 -7.22 -11.00 9.67
N ASP A 167 -6.67 -11.19 10.87
CA ASP A 167 -7.45 -11.03 12.10
C ASP A 167 -7.62 -9.54 12.48
N ASP A 168 -8.31 -9.28 13.59
CA ASP A 168 -8.54 -7.94 14.14
C ASP A 168 -7.25 -7.24 14.61
N LYS A 169 -6.18 -8.01 14.87
CA LYS A 169 -4.86 -7.54 15.29
C LYS A 169 -3.88 -7.38 14.12
N GLY A 170 -4.33 -7.60 12.89
CA GLY A 170 -3.50 -7.51 11.69
C GLY A 170 -2.60 -8.72 11.44
N LYS A 171 -2.78 -9.83 12.18
CA LYS A 171 -2.05 -11.06 11.90
C LYS A 171 -2.59 -11.75 10.66
N LEU A 172 -1.68 -12.25 9.83
CA LEU A 172 -2.01 -12.86 8.55
C LEU A 172 -2.07 -14.39 8.68
N PHE A 173 -3.05 -14.98 7.99
CA PHE A 173 -3.30 -16.40 7.95
C PHE A 173 -3.51 -16.86 6.52
N LYS A 174 -3.13 -18.11 6.26
CA LYS A 174 -3.32 -18.78 4.98
C LYS A 174 -4.16 -20.03 5.20
N HIS A 175 -5.24 -20.17 4.45
CA HIS A 175 -6.00 -21.42 4.35
C HIS A 175 -5.61 -22.12 3.05
N TYR A 176 -5.11 -23.34 3.18
CA TYR A 176 -4.74 -24.23 2.08
C TYR A 176 -4.88 -25.67 2.51
N ASP A 177 -5.40 -26.53 1.62
CA ASP A 177 -5.57 -27.98 1.83
C ASP A 177 -6.31 -28.32 3.14
N GLY A 178 -7.39 -27.58 3.40
CA GLY A 178 -8.23 -27.80 4.58
C GLY A 178 -7.69 -27.23 5.90
N GLU A 179 -6.51 -26.63 5.92
CA GLU A 179 -5.87 -26.12 7.13
C GLU A 179 -5.71 -24.59 7.10
N LEU A 180 -6.01 -23.95 8.23
CA LEU A 180 -5.74 -22.54 8.48
C LEU A 180 -4.46 -22.42 9.30
N ARG A 181 -3.43 -21.80 8.73
CA ARG A 181 -2.13 -21.60 9.37
C ARG A 181 -1.77 -20.11 9.40
N GLN A 182 -1.21 -19.67 10.52
CA GLN A 182 -0.66 -18.33 10.59
C GLN A 182 0.53 -18.18 9.63
N GLU A 183 0.53 -17.15 8.80
CA GLU A 183 1.72 -16.78 8.02
C GLU A 183 2.80 -16.20 8.95
N ARG A 184 4.06 -16.28 8.54
CA ARG A 184 5.13 -15.57 9.26
C ARG A 184 4.81 -14.09 9.21
N GLY A 185 4.49 -13.54 10.36
CA GLY A 185 4.16 -12.12 10.49
C GLY A 185 5.39 -11.25 10.39
N ASP A 186 5.13 -9.96 10.16
CA ASP A 186 6.11 -8.88 10.25
C ASP A 186 6.50 -8.68 11.72
N ASN A 187 7.19 -9.63 12.33
CA ASN A 187 7.83 -9.41 13.62
C ASN A 187 9.10 -8.57 13.37
N PHE A 188 8.89 -7.25 13.29
CA PHE A 188 9.97 -6.25 13.31
C PHE A 188 10.01 -5.56 14.67
#